data_a33df764aca75baa5070faa8f9b91889
#
_entry.id   a33df764aca75baa5070faa8f9b91889
#
_cell.length_a   1.000
_cell.length_b   1.000
_cell.length_c   1.000
_cell.angle_alpha   90.00
_cell.angle_beta   90.00
_cell.angle_gamma   90.00
#
_symmetry.space_group_name_H-M   'P 1'
#
loop_
_entity.id
_entity.type
_entity.pdbx_description
1 polymer ?
#
loop_
_entity_poly.entity_id
_entity_poly.type
_entity_poly.pdbx_seq_one_letter_code
_entity_poly.pdbx_strand_id
1 'polypeptide(L)'
;NKINSYTAKLLALIKDIFTGYEDDDSIEKLIANKLTSNNLTISFAESFTGGKISDSLVSVAGASSFFKGSIVCYSTTSKVNNLGIKMDLIDKYSVVSKEVVESMALNVKKMFNSDYSLATTGNAGPTKGDSNKEIGTVYIGVATPEKVFSFEFNFGNSRERVTGKSVNKSFELLLKEL
;
A
#
# COMPACT_ATOMS: atom_id res chain seq x y z
N ASN A 1 12.13 -37.57 -0.64
CA ASN A 1 10.69 -37.73 -0.37
C ASN A 1 9.92 -37.14 -1.55
N LYS A 2 8.93 -37.91 -2.11
CA LYS A 2 8.14 -37.45 -3.28
C LYS A 2 7.40 -36.14 -3.01
N ILE A 3 6.89 -35.93 -1.77
CA ILE A 3 6.17 -34.71 -1.35
C ILE A 3 7.09 -33.48 -1.55
N ASN A 4 8.31 -33.51 -1.03
CA ASN A 4 9.23 -32.37 -1.14
C ASN A 4 9.56 -32.04 -2.61
N SER A 5 9.62 -33.06 -3.49
CA SER A 5 9.86 -32.85 -4.92
C SER A 5 8.65 -32.16 -5.60
N TYR A 6 7.42 -32.55 -5.24
CA TYR A 6 6.21 -31.88 -5.79
C TYR A 6 6.03 -30.48 -5.24
N THR A 7 6.30 -30.28 -3.95
CA THR A 7 6.28 -28.94 -3.32
C THR A 7 7.27 -28.00 -4.02
N ALA A 8 8.51 -28.45 -4.25
CA ALA A 8 9.51 -27.63 -4.94
C ALA A 8 9.09 -27.26 -6.38
N LYS A 9 8.47 -28.20 -7.12
CA LYS A 9 7.94 -27.93 -8.46
C LYS A 9 6.78 -26.92 -8.43
N LEU A 10 5.87 -27.07 -7.47
CA LEU A 10 4.75 -26.13 -7.29
C LEU A 10 5.26 -24.74 -6.96
N LEU A 11 6.16 -24.62 -5.99
CA LEU A 11 6.74 -23.34 -5.58
C LEU A 11 7.45 -22.62 -6.75
N ALA A 12 8.13 -23.39 -7.62
CA ALA A 12 8.76 -22.82 -8.82
C ALA A 12 7.73 -22.21 -9.79
N LEU A 13 6.53 -22.81 -9.89
CA LEU A 13 5.45 -22.32 -10.77
C LEU A 13 4.72 -21.09 -10.20
N ILE A 14 4.63 -20.96 -8.88
CA ILE A 14 3.86 -19.92 -8.20
C ILE A 14 4.74 -18.90 -7.45
N LYS A 15 6.05 -18.90 -7.70
CA LYS A 15 7.02 -18.08 -6.96
C LYS A 15 6.66 -16.59 -6.89
N ASP A 16 5.99 -16.08 -7.93
CA ASP A 16 5.62 -14.65 -8.01
C ASP A 16 4.38 -14.29 -7.17
N ILE A 17 3.62 -15.30 -6.73
CA ILE A 17 2.41 -15.15 -5.93
C ILE A 17 2.48 -15.88 -4.58
N PHE A 18 3.52 -16.69 -4.36
CA PHE A 18 3.73 -17.41 -3.10
C PHE A 18 4.32 -16.46 -2.05
N THR A 19 3.59 -16.28 -0.96
CA THR A 19 3.97 -15.37 0.15
C THR A 19 4.40 -16.12 1.41
N GLY A 20 4.23 -17.44 1.47
CA GLY A 20 4.58 -18.28 2.63
C GLY A 20 3.59 -19.42 2.84
N TYR A 21 3.85 -20.27 3.83
CA TYR A 21 2.95 -21.34 4.27
C TYR A 21 1.97 -20.81 5.33
N GLU A 22 0.84 -21.51 5.53
CA GLU A 22 -0.19 -21.13 6.51
C GLU A 22 0.35 -21.09 7.96
N ASP A 23 1.38 -21.87 8.24
CA ASP A 23 2.08 -21.89 9.54
C ASP A 23 3.19 -20.83 9.65
N ASP A 24 3.46 -20.09 8.56
CA ASP A 24 4.46 -19.03 8.53
C ASP A 24 3.91 -17.75 9.19
N ASP A 25 4.79 -16.82 9.48
CA ASP A 25 4.41 -15.49 9.96
C ASP A 25 3.51 -14.76 8.95
N SER A 26 2.55 -13.98 9.45
CA SER A 26 1.71 -13.12 8.58
C SER A 26 2.58 -12.17 7.75
N ILE A 27 2.03 -11.67 6.63
CA ILE A 27 2.76 -10.75 5.75
C ILE A 27 3.23 -9.50 6.49
N GLU A 28 2.45 -9.02 7.48
CA GLU A 28 2.81 -7.90 8.32
C GLU A 28 4.04 -8.22 9.20
N LYS A 29 4.11 -9.43 9.74
CA LYS A 29 5.29 -9.88 10.52
C LYS A 29 6.53 -10.03 9.63
N LEU A 30 6.39 -10.57 8.42
CA LEU A 30 7.50 -10.66 7.46
C LEU A 30 8.04 -9.27 7.12
N ILE A 31 7.17 -8.30 6.88
CA ILE A 31 7.54 -6.90 6.64
C ILE A 31 8.22 -6.31 7.89
N ALA A 32 7.63 -6.47 9.07
CA ALA A 32 8.18 -5.98 10.32
C ALA A 32 9.59 -6.53 10.58
N ASN A 33 9.80 -7.84 10.37
CA ASN A 33 11.10 -8.49 10.52
C ASN A 33 12.14 -7.90 9.55
N LYS A 34 11.77 -7.71 8.27
CA LYS A 34 12.67 -7.11 7.28
C LYS A 34 13.01 -5.66 7.59
N LEU A 35 12.02 -4.85 7.96
CA LEU A 35 12.25 -3.45 8.35
C LEU A 35 13.16 -3.35 9.58
N THR A 36 12.86 -4.12 10.63
CA THR A 36 13.63 -4.10 11.88
C THR A 36 15.06 -4.59 11.69
N SER A 37 15.25 -5.73 10.98
CA SER A 37 16.59 -6.30 10.78
C SER A 37 17.52 -5.43 9.95
N ASN A 38 16.96 -4.59 9.07
CA ASN A 38 17.72 -3.65 8.24
C ASN A 38 17.73 -2.20 8.78
N ASN A 39 17.15 -1.96 9.98
CA ASN A 39 16.98 -0.62 10.55
C ASN A 39 16.26 0.37 9.62
N LEU A 40 15.28 -0.13 8.86
CA LEU A 40 14.48 0.64 7.91
C LEU A 40 13.17 1.08 8.53
N THR A 41 12.63 2.18 8.03
CA THR A 41 11.42 2.82 8.54
C THR A 41 10.38 3.01 7.44
N ILE A 42 9.10 3.06 7.83
CA ILE A 42 7.99 3.20 6.89
C ILE A 42 6.91 4.17 7.37
N SER A 43 6.22 4.81 6.43
CA SER A 43 5.06 5.65 6.68
C SER A 43 3.97 5.45 5.61
N PHE A 44 2.72 5.83 5.92
CA PHE A 44 1.60 5.61 5.00
C PHE A 44 0.77 6.87 4.75
N ALA A 45 0.25 7.01 3.50
CA ALA A 45 -0.78 7.97 3.13
C ALA A 45 -2.01 7.21 2.62
N GLU A 46 -3.05 7.17 3.42
CA GLU A 46 -4.25 6.42 3.12
C GLU A 46 -5.39 7.32 2.68
N SER A 47 -6.15 6.89 1.68
CA SER A 47 -7.39 7.55 1.30
C SER A 47 -8.56 6.60 1.58
N PHE A 48 -9.08 5.88 0.57
CA PHE A 48 -10.23 4.99 0.73
C PHE A 48 -9.99 3.79 1.68
N THR A 49 -8.76 3.44 1.98
CA THR A 49 -8.39 2.39 2.95
C THR A 49 -8.61 2.82 4.39
N GLY A 50 -8.65 4.14 4.66
CA GLY A 50 -9.18 4.73 5.90
C GLY A 50 -8.41 4.37 7.17
N GLY A 51 -7.12 4.09 7.10
CA GLY A 51 -6.29 3.70 8.25
C GLY A 51 -6.08 2.19 8.38
N LYS A 52 -6.69 1.36 7.52
CA LYS A 52 -6.60 -0.11 7.64
C LYS A 52 -5.21 -0.68 7.35
N ILE A 53 -4.41 -0.04 6.49
CA ILE A 53 -3.01 -0.45 6.29
C ILE A 53 -2.22 -0.21 7.57
N SER A 54 -2.44 0.95 8.18
CA SER A 54 -1.81 1.32 9.46
C SER A 54 -2.23 0.39 10.59
N ASP A 55 -3.53 0.13 10.72
CA ASP A 55 -4.11 -0.77 11.70
C ASP A 55 -3.51 -2.19 11.60
N SER A 56 -3.46 -2.74 10.38
CA SER A 56 -2.86 -4.06 10.14
C SER A 56 -1.38 -4.09 10.55
N LEU A 57 -0.59 -3.07 10.19
CA LEU A 57 0.84 -3.09 10.51
C LEU A 57 1.13 -2.90 12.00
N VAL A 58 0.37 -2.04 12.69
CA VAL A 58 0.56 -1.80 14.14
C VAL A 58 0.07 -2.94 15.02
N SER A 59 -0.69 -3.88 14.47
CA SER A 59 -1.04 -5.12 15.17
C SER A 59 0.19 -5.99 15.51
N VAL A 60 1.31 -5.77 14.79
CA VAL A 60 2.58 -6.47 15.07
C VAL A 60 3.28 -5.80 16.24
N ALA A 61 3.60 -6.59 17.26
CA ALA A 61 4.34 -6.10 18.43
C ALA A 61 5.68 -5.48 18.01
N GLY A 62 6.05 -4.35 18.61
CA GLY A 62 7.29 -3.64 18.30
C GLY A 62 7.21 -2.70 17.08
N ALA A 63 6.02 -2.46 16.53
CA ALA A 63 5.81 -1.58 15.36
C ALA A 63 6.45 -0.19 15.51
N SER A 64 6.55 0.35 16.72
CA SER A 64 7.18 1.65 16.99
C SER A 64 8.66 1.75 16.60
N SER A 65 9.35 0.63 16.40
CA SER A 65 10.74 0.63 15.95
C SER A 65 10.91 0.98 14.48
N PHE A 66 9.91 0.67 13.64
CA PHE A 66 9.97 0.85 12.19
C PHE A 66 8.83 1.70 11.61
N PHE A 67 7.67 1.74 12.22
CA PHE A 67 6.53 2.53 11.73
C PHE A 67 6.59 3.96 12.27
N LYS A 68 6.81 4.95 11.39
CA LYS A 68 6.92 6.36 11.76
C LYS A 68 5.58 7.06 11.88
N GLY A 69 4.55 6.56 11.23
CA GLY A 69 3.21 7.11 11.28
C GLY A 69 2.48 7.07 9.95
N SER A 70 1.25 7.53 9.96
CA SER A 70 0.41 7.62 8.78
C SER A 70 -0.49 8.85 8.80
N ILE A 71 -0.99 9.20 7.61
CA ILE A 71 -2.00 10.23 7.46
C ILE A 71 -3.16 9.69 6.62
N VAL A 72 -4.40 9.86 7.08
CA VAL A 72 -5.61 9.56 6.32
C VAL A 72 -6.08 10.82 5.62
N CYS A 73 -5.73 10.96 4.34
CA CYS A 73 -6.12 12.08 3.48
C CYS A 73 -7.34 11.68 2.64
N TYR A 74 -8.52 11.62 3.26
CA TYR A 74 -9.72 11.08 2.63
C TYR A 74 -10.29 11.98 1.53
N SER A 75 -10.45 13.28 1.83
CA SER A 75 -10.95 14.26 0.86
C SER A 75 -9.84 14.83 -0.03
N THR A 76 -10.22 15.39 -1.17
CA THR A 76 -9.32 16.14 -2.06
C THR A 76 -8.66 17.30 -1.31
N THR A 77 -9.44 18.07 -0.54
CA THR A 77 -8.92 19.16 0.28
C THR A 77 -7.88 18.69 1.30
N SER A 78 -8.10 17.52 1.94
CA SER A 78 -7.11 16.95 2.88
C SER A 78 -5.81 16.55 2.20
N LYS A 79 -5.87 16.02 0.98
CA LYS A 79 -4.67 15.72 0.19
C LYS A 79 -3.84 16.98 -0.10
N VAL A 80 -4.51 18.07 -0.45
CA VAL A 80 -3.86 19.36 -0.74
C VAL A 80 -3.30 19.99 0.54
N ASN A 81 -4.13 20.20 1.54
CA ASN A 81 -3.77 21.01 2.72
C ASN A 81 -2.83 20.28 3.69
N ASN A 82 -3.01 18.97 3.86
CA ASN A 82 -2.27 18.24 4.89
C ASN A 82 -1.09 17.43 4.31
N LEU A 83 -1.23 16.93 3.07
CA LEU A 83 -0.19 16.13 2.43
C LEU A 83 0.57 16.91 1.34
N GLY A 84 0.14 18.14 1.02
CA GLY A 84 0.82 19.02 0.08
C GLY A 84 0.73 18.56 -1.39
N ILE A 85 -0.32 17.83 -1.76
CA ILE A 85 -0.57 17.47 -3.16
C ILE A 85 -0.98 18.73 -3.91
N LYS A 86 -0.32 19.03 -5.04
CA LYS A 86 -0.64 20.19 -5.84
C LYS A 86 -2.02 20.04 -6.48
N MET A 87 -2.87 21.08 -6.38
CA MET A 87 -4.19 21.05 -6.98
C MET A 87 -4.13 20.90 -8.50
N ASP A 88 -3.18 21.56 -9.17
CA ASP A 88 -2.96 21.42 -10.61
C ASP A 88 -2.70 19.97 -11.05
N LEU A 89 -2.06 19.16 -10.18
CA LEU A 89 -1.84 17.73 -10.44
C LEU A 89 -3.17 16.97 -10.42
N ILE A 90 -4.03 17.28 -9.45
CA ILE A 90 -5.36 16.67 -9.32
C ILE A 90 -6.25 17.09 -10.46
N ASP A 91 -6.27 18.37 -10.84
CA ASP A 91 -7.08 18.91 -11.96
C ASP A 91 -6.68 18.26 -13.28
N LYS A 92 -5.38 18.03 -13.48
CA LYS A 92 -4.86 17.43 -14.72
C LYS A 92 -5.10 15.92 -14.83
N TYR A 93 -4.93 15.18 -13.74
CA TYR A 93 -4.89 13.70 -13.79
C TYR A 93 -6.01 13.02 -13.01
N SER A 94 -6.86 13.78 -12.32
CA SER A 94 -7.85 13.30 -11.35
C SER A 94 -7.24 12.82 -10.04
N VAL A 95 -8.04 12.90 -8.96
CA VAL A 95 -7.63 12.47 -7.61
C VAL A 95 -7.34 10.96 -7.52
N VAL A 96 -7.92 10.15 -8.41
CA VAL A 96 -7.65 8.72 -8.55
C VAL A 96 -6.78 8.49 -9.77
N SER A 97 -5.48 8.65 -9.61
CA SER A 97 -4.49 8.53 -10.68
C SER A 97 -3.14 8.06 -10.17
N LYS A 98 -2.32 7.60 -11.10
CA LYS A 98 -0.93 7.24 -10.87
C LYS A 98 -0.14 8.42 -10.28
N GLU A 99 -0.26 9.58 -10.90
CA GLU A 99 0.49 10.78 -10.55
C GLU A 99 0.17 11.26 -9.14
N VAL A 100 -1.09 11.21 -8.76
CA VAL A 100 -1.52 11.61 -7.40
C VAL A 100 -1.05 10.61 -6.35
N VAL A 101 -1.17 9.29 -6.58
CA VAL A 101 -0.74 8.31 -5.58
C VAL A 101 0.78 8.29 -5.40
N GLU A 102 1.55 8.48 -6.47
CA GLU A 102 3.00 8.60 -6.39
C GLU A 102 3.42 9.86 -5.63
N SER A 103 2.74 10.99 -5.88
CA SER A 103 2.95 12.21 -5.10
C SER A 103 2.58 12.03 -3.62
N MET A 104 1.49 11.31 -3.32
CA MET A 104 1.10 10.97 -1.94
C MET A 104 2.19 10.15 -1.25
N ALA A 105 2.73 9.12 -1.92
CA ALA A 105 3.79 8.28 -1.37
C ALA A 105 5.06 9.09 -1.09
N LEU A 106 5.52 9.92 -2.04
CA LEU A 106 6.69 10.78 -1.86
C LEU A 106 6.51 11.78 -0.71
N ASN A 107 5.34 12.41 -0.63
CA ASN A 107 5.10 13.45 0.35
C ASN A 107 4.98 12.89 1.77
N VAL A 108 4.33 11.73 1.96
CA VAL A 108 4.26 11.10 3.28
C VAL A 108 5.62 10.57 3.73
N LYS A 109 6.42 10.01 2.80
CA LYS A 109 7.80 9.61 3.07
C LYS A 109 8.63 10.79 3.60
N LYS A 110 8.53 11.94 2.95
CA LYS A 110 9.17 13.19 3.38
C LYS A 110 8.65 13.68 4.73
N MET A 111 7.32 13.69 4.91
CA MET A 111 6.66 14.20 6.12
C MET A 111 7.13 13.49 7.38
N PHE A 112 7.26 12.16 7.31
CA PHE A 112 7.68 11.33 8.44
C PHE A 112 9.18 11.02 8.46
N ASN A 113 9.93 11.49 7.46
CA ASN A 113 11.36 11.17 7.29
C ASN A 113 11.61 9.66 7.38
N SER A 114 10.83 8.88 6.61
CA SER A 114 10.92 7.42 6.55
C SER A 114 11.70 6.96 5.32
N ASP A 115 12.22 5.73 5.34
CA ASP A 115 12.97 5.13 4.22
C ASP A 115 12.01 4.65 3.12
N TYR A 116 10.87 4.09 3.52
CA TYR A 116 9.82 3.60 2.63
C TYR A 116 8.49 4.28 2.91
N SER A 117 7.61 4.27 1.93
CA SER A 117 6.22 4.63 2.15
C SER A 117 5.26 3.90 1.22
N LEU A 118 4.01 3.78 1.67
CA LEU A 118 2.87 3.33 0.87
C LEU A 118 1.84 4.44 0.77
N ALA A 119 1.17 4.53 -0.37
CA ALA A 119 0.01 5.40 -0.52
C ALA A 119 -1.11 4.69 -1.28
N THR A 120 -2.36 5.06 -0.99
CA THR A 120 -3.54 4.53 -1.67
C THR A 120 -4.48 5.64 -2.09
N THR A 121 -4.99 5.57 -3.32
CA THR A 121 -6.13 6.37 -3.79
C THR A 121 -7.05 5.50 -4.66
N GLY A 122 -8.36 5.73 -4.65
CA GLY A 122 -9.26 4.89 -5.43
C GLY A 122 -10.75 5.10 -5.15
N ASN A 123 -11.56 4.50 -6.01
CA ASN A 123 -13.02 4.46 -5.92
C ASN A 123 -13.48 3.12 -5.35
N ALA A 124 -13.57 3.01 -4.03
CA ALA A 124 -13.98 1.75 -3.39
C ALA A 124 -15.46 1.40 -3.59
N GLY A 125 -16.29 2.35 -4.01
CA GLY A 125 -17.73 2.18 -4.18
C GLY A 125 -18.53 2.44 -2.88
N PRO A 126 -19.87 2.33 -2.91
CA PRO A 126 -20.73 2.00 -4.07
C PRO A 126 -20.88 3.15 -5.07
N THR A 127 -20.46 4.36 -4.72
CA THR A 127 -20.49 5.55 -5.58
C THR A 127 -19.08 5.93 -6.01
N LYS A 128 -18.96 6.57 -7.19
CA LYS A 128 -17.73 7.24 -7.60
C LYS A 128 -17.57 8.50 -6.75
N GLY A 129 -16.41 8.72 -6.17
CA GLY A 129 -16.08 9.97 -5.48
C GLY A 129 -15.80 11.11 -6.48
N ASP A 130 -14.82 11.94 -6.18
CA ASP A 130 -14.40 13.09 -7.03
C ASP A 130 -13.59 12.64 -8.26
N SER A 131 -13.87 11.46 -8.81
CA SER A 131 -13.09 10.84 -9.89
C SER A 131 -13.99 10.23 -10.97
N ASN A 132 -13.56 10.34 -12.23
CA ASN A 132 -14.21 9.71 -13.38
C ASN A 132 -13.89 8.22 -13.55
N LYS A 133 -12.98 7.67 -12.74
CA LYS A 133 -12.59 6.25 -12.79
C LYS A 133 -13.74 5.34 -12.37
N GLU A 134 -13.75 4.13 -12.89
CA GLU A 134 -14.75 3.12 -12.54
C GLU A 134 -14.65 2.72 -11.06
N ILE A 135 -15.78 2.26 -10.50
CA ILE A 135 -15.84 1.70 -9.16
C ILE A 135 -14.91 0.47 -9.11
N GLY A 136 -14.16 0.34 -8.03
CA GLY A 136 -13.15 -0.71 -7.85
C GLY A 136 -11.77 -0.35 -8.38
N THR A 137 -11.64 0.72 -9.18
CA THR A 137 -10.34 1.21 -9.62
C THR A 137 -9.59 1.84 -8.46
N VAL A 138 -8.40 1.34 -8.18
CA VAL A 138 -7.50 1.80 -7.12
C VAL A 138 -6.08 1.91 -7.65
N TYR A 139 -5.33 2.84 -7.10
CA TYR A 139 -3.89 2.95 -7.27
C TYR A 139 -3.20 2.76 -5.94
N ILE A 140 -2.14 1.97 -5.95
CA ILE A 140 -1.24 1.74 -4.81
C ILE A 140 0.12 2.24 -5.22
N GLY A 141 0.64 3.23 -4.49
CA GLY A 141 1.96 3.80 -4.69
C GLY A 141 2.94 3.31 -3.63
N VAL A 142 4.16 3.05 -4.05
CA VAL A 142 5.30 2.68 -3.19
C VAL A 142 6.43 3.66 -3.46
N ALA A 143 7.00 4.23 -2.41
CA ALA A 143 8.25 4.96 -2.51
C ALA A 143 9.33 4.24 -1.69
N THR A 144 10.46 3.98 -2.34
CA THR A 144 11.67 3.40 -1.77
C THR A 144 12.74 4.50 -1.57
N PRO A 145 13.94 4.19 -1.07
CA PRO A 145 15.04 5.14 -1.08
C PRO A 145 15.42 5.65 -2.49
N GLU A 146 15.28 4.80 -3.54
CA GLU A 146 15.77 5.11 -4.88
C GLU A 146 14.68 5.54 -5.87
N LYS A 147 13.44 5.07 -5.69
CA LYS A 147 12.38 5.23 -6.71
C LYS A 147 11.00 5.41 -6.10
N VAL A 148 10.08 5.95 -6.89
CA VAL A 148 8.64 5.89 -6.64
C VAL A 148 7.95 5.28 -7.85
N PHE A 149 6.95 4.45 -7.59
CA PHE A 149 6.16 3.81 -8.62
C PHE A 149 4.79 3.42 -8.08
N SER A 150 3.87 3.11 -8.97
CA SER A 150 2.53 2.69 -8.60
C SER A 150 1.95 1.67 -9.55
N PHE A 151 0.91 0.99 -9.08
CA PHE A 151 0.14 0.04 -9.87
C PHE A 151 -1.35 0.38 -9.80
N GLU A 152 -2.02 0.20 -10.92
CA GLU A 152 -3.49 0.27 -11.03
C GLU A 152 -4.07 -1.13 -10.87
N PHE A 153 -5.14 -1.25 -10.08
CA PHE A 153 -5.91 -2.48 -9.93
C PHE A 153 -7.40 -2.16 -10.04
N ASN A 154 -8.18 -3.19 -10.41
CA ASN A 154 -9.63 -3.17 -10.24
C ASN A 154 -10.05 -4.38 -9.42
N PHE A 155 -10.63 -4.15 -8.24
CA PHE A 155 -11.02 -5.19 -7.30
C PHE A 155 -12.54 -5.42 -7.25
N GLY A 156 -13.28 -4.90 -8.24
CA GLY A 156 -14.72 -5.05 -8.36
C GLY A 156 -15.49 -3.94 -7.64
N ASN A 157 -16.75 -4.17 -7.29
CA ASN A 157 -17.67 -3.13 -6.86
C ASN A 157 -18.10 -3.18 -5.38
N SER A 158 -17.59 -4.12 -4.61
CA SER A 158 -17.85 -4.22 -3.17
C SER A 158 -16.78 -3.43 -2.40
N ARG A 159 -17.19 -2.37 -1.69
CA ARG A 159 -16.30 -1.52 -0.90
C ARG A 159 -15.41 -2.30 0.06
N GLU A 160 -15.99 -3.24 0.79
CA GLU A 160 -15.26 -4.09 1.74
C GLU A 160 -14.18 -4.91 1.01
N ARG A 161 -14.55 -5.57 -0.10
CA ARG A 161 -13.63 -6.36 -0.93
C ARG A 161 -12.52 -5.49 -1.53
N VAL A 162 -12.89 -4.33 -2.10
CA VAL A 162 -11.91 -3.39 -2.67
C VAL A 162 -10.90 -2.95 -1.62
N THR A 163 -11.39 -2.55 -0.44
CA THR A 163 -10.52 -2.11 0.67
C THR A 163 -9.62 -3.25 1.16
N GLY A 164 -10.19 -4.42 1.47
CA GLY A 164 -9.41 -5.56 1.98
C GLY A 164 -8.34 -6.04 0.99
N LYS A 165 -8.71 -6.19 -0.30
CA LYS A 165 -7.74 -6.57 -1.34
C LYS A 165 -6.64 -5.52 -1.53
N SER A 166 -6.97 -4.23 -1.35
CA SER A 166 -5.97 -3.16 -1.47
C SER A 166 -4.97 -3.18 -0.32
N VAL A 167 -5.43 -3.46 0.90
CA VAL A 167 -4.53 -3.62 2.07
C VAL A 167 -3.54 -4.74 1.82
N ASN A 168 -4.04 -5.95 1.49
CA ASN A 168 -3.17 -7.11 1.23
C ASN A 168 -2.20 -6.83 0.07
N LYS A 169 -2.71 -6.26 -1.04
CA LYS A 169 -1.88 -5.95 -2.21
C LYS A 169 -0.80 -4.89 -1.90
N SER A 170 -1.09 -3.94 -1.02
CA SER A 170 -0.10 -2.95 -0.58
C SER A 170 1.08 -3.62 0.14
N PHE A 171 0.81 -4.58 1.02
CA PHE A 171 1.85 -5.33 1.71
C PHE A 171 2.62 -6.27 0.77
N GLU A 172 1.94 -6.94 -0.18
CA GLU A 172 2.61 -7.76 -1.19
C GLU A 172 3.61 -6.93 -2.04
N LEU A 173 3.21 -5.72 -2.45
CA LEU A 173 4.07 -4.83 -3.23
C LEU A 173 5.25 -4.33 -2.40
N LEU A 174 5.02 -3.97 -1.14
CA LEU A 174 6.07 -3.53 -0.23
C LEU A 174 7.08 -4.65 0.04
N LEU A 175 6.61 -5.88 0.33
CA LEU A 175 7.47 -7.02 0.65
C LEU A 175 8.46 -7.36 -0.48
N LYS A 176 8.08 -7.08 -1.74
CA LYS A 176 8.95 -7.30 -2.91
C LYS A 176 10.08 -6.26 -3.02
N GLU A 177 9.93 -5.12 -2.38
CA GLU A 177 10.91 -4.01 -2.42
C GLU A 177 11.81 -3.99 -1.18
N LEU A 178 11.47 -4.75 -0.14
CA LEU A 178 12.28 -4.96 1.06
C LEU A 178 13.20 -6.18 0.92
#